data_b10328171bdf8028fc927c5a889729f2
#
_entry.id   b10328171bdf8028fc927c5a889729f2
#
_cell.length_a   1.000
_cell.length_b   1.000
_cell.length_c   1.000
_cell.angle_alpha   90.00
_cell.angle_beta   90.00
_cell.angle_gamma   90.00
#
_symmetry.space_group_name_H-M   'P 1'
#
loop_
_entity.id
_entity.type
_entity.pdbx_description
1 polymer ?
#
loop_
_entity_poly.entity_id
_entity_poly.type
_entity_poly.pdbx_seq_one_letter_code
_entity_poly.pdbx_strand_id
1 'polypeptide(L)'
;MYSAAKSHVVSVLGPPPTRYAVHMTLELNRTASTAEQLNGLLTQIMENFSVSDHEGPLTDEVEAFLNEQEHLTVRRHGDTVVASTDFGKPSRVILAGHLDTVPVIDNFPPKWLEPGDSLIREEIAHAHPEDRVLWGRGATDMKASDAVMLY
;
A
#
# COMPACT_ATOMS: atom_id res chain seq x y z
N MET A 1 7.81 -16.66 -35.87
CA MET A 1 8.66 -15.53 -35.46
C MET A 1 7.73 -14.40 -35.04
N TYR A 2 7.47 -14.28 -33.72
CA TYR A 2 6.72 -13.14 -33.19
C TYR A 2 7.73 -12.08 -32.75
N SER A 3 7.72 -10.94 -33.42
CA SER A 3 8.51 -9.77 -33.05
C SER A 3 7.83 -9.10 -31.84
N ALA A 4 8.47 -9.09 -30.70
CA ALA A 4 8.02 -8.34 -29.54
C ALA A 4 8.21 -6.84 -29.82
N ALA A 5 7.12 -6.13 -30.04
CA ALA A 5 7.12 -4.68 -30.05
C ALA A 5 7.44 -4.18 -28.64
N LYS A 6 8.62 -3.60 -28.45
CA LYS A 6 8.96 -2.85 -27.25
C LYS A 6 8.09 -1.60 -27.21
N SER A 7 7.05 -1.60 -26.37
CA SER A 7 6.33 -0.39 -26.03
C SER A 7 7.26 0.50 -25.21
N HIS A 8 7.74 1.57 -25.79
CA HIS A 8 8.41 2.65 -25.07
C HIS A 8 7.30 3.47 -24.42
N VAL A 9 6.98 3.15 -23.18
CA VAL A 9 6.24 4.08 -22.33
C VAL A 9 7.25 5.16 -21.96
N VAL A 10 7.11 6.32 -22.57
CA VAL A 10 7.86 7.51 -22.16
C VAL A 10 7.30 7.91 -20.80
N SER A 11 8.07 7.67 -19.73
CA SER A 11 7.78 8.21 -18.40
C SER A 11 7.81 9.74 -18.48
N VAL A 12 6.64 10.36 -18.46
CA VAL A 12 6.49 11.82 -18.40
C VAL A 12 6.50 12.33 -16.96
N LEU A 13 6.61 11.42 -15.99
CA LEU A 13 6.61 11.75 -14.57
C LEU A 13 8.05 12.02 -14.13
N GLY A 14 8.37 13.29 -13.91
CA GLY A 14 9.58 13.70 -13.20
C GLY A 14 9.57 13.19 -11.75
N PRO A 15 10.68 13.37 -11.00
CA PRO A 15 10.73 12.96 -9.60
C PRO A 15 9.55 13.57 -8.84
N PRO A 16 9.04 12.86 -7.80
CA PRO A 16 7.92 13.37 -7.01
C PRO A 16 8.22 14.78 -6.53
N PRO A 17 7.25 15.71 -6.58
CA PRO A 17 7.45 17.03 -6.03
C PRO A 17 7.91 16.91 -4.58
N THR A 18 8.87 17.73 -4.15
CA THR A 18 9.47 17.72 -2.81
C THR A 18 8.43 17.73 -1.67
N ARG A 19 7.21 18.19 -1.94
CA ARG A 19 6.08 18.20 -1.01
C ARG A 19 5.53 16.79 -0.67
N TYR A 20 5.90 15.76 -1.40
CA TYR A 20 5.46 14.37 -1.20
C TYR A 20 6.57 13.47 -0.66
N ALA A 21 7.72 14.02 -0.33
CA ALA A 21 8.83 13.27 0.24
C ALA A 21 8.64 12.96 1.74
N VAL A 22 7.45 12.57 2.15
CA VAL A 22 7.20 12.00 3.47
C VAL A 22 7.46 10.50 3.36
N HIS A 23 8.45 10.04 4.10
CA HIS A 23 8.78 8.63 4.23
C HIS A 23 8.26 8.17 5.59
N MET A 24 7.27 7.28 5.58
CA MET A 24 6.64 6.76 6.80
C MET A 24 7.08 5.33 7.03
N THR A 25 7.75 5.08 8.13
CA THR A 25 8.13 3.73 8.56
C THR A 25 6.88 2.90 8.88
N LEU A 26 6.85 1.65 8.41
CA LEU A 26 5.76 0.73 8.70
C LEU A 26 5.93 0.10 10.09
N GLU A 27 4.98 0.33 10.97
CA GLU A 27 5.01 -0.19 12.33
C GLU A 27 3.62 -0.68 12.77
N LEU A 28 3.59 -1.76 13.55
CA LEU A 28 2.37 -2.26 14.20
C LEU A 28 2.32 -1.82 15.66
N ASN A 29 1.25 -1.13 16.05
CA ASN A 29 0.95 -0.91 17.46
C ASN A 29 0.32 -2.18 18.06
N ARG A 30 1.15 -3.13 18.47
CA ARG A 30 0.73 -4.46 18.99
C ARG A 30 -0.16 -4.41 20.24
N THR A 31 -0.34 -3.24 20.87
CA THR A 31 -1.24 -3.06 22.03
C THR A 31 -2.63 -2.59 21.63
N ALA A 32 -2.81 -2.15 20.39
CA ALA A 32 -4.09 -1.71 19.85
C ALA A 32 -4.96 -2.90 19.39
N SER A 33 -6.24 -2.66 19.18
CA SER A 33 -7.14 -3.64 18.57
C SER A 33 -6.72 -3.98 17.13
N THR A 34 -7.12 -5.13 16.61
CA THR A 34 -6.86 -5.52 15.21
C THR A 34 -7.31 -4.45 14.21
N ALA A 35 -8.47 -3.86 14.42
CA ALA A 35 -8.98 -2.80 13.54
C ALA A 35 -8.08 -1.55 13.56
N GLU A 36 -7.62 -1.13 14.74
CA GLU A 36 -6.70 0.01 14.87
C GLU A 36 -5.33 -0.28 14.27
N GLN A 37 -4.82 -1.51 14.43
CA GLN A 37 -3.56 -1.91 13.83
C GLN A 37 -3.64 -1.90 12.29
N LEU A 38 -4.70 -2.48 11.71
CA LEU A 38 -4.92 -2.47 10.26
C LEU A 38 -5.10 -1.05 9.71
N ASN A 39 -5.89 -0.22 10.38
CA ASN A 39 -6.09 1.17 9.99
C ASN A 39 -4.81 1.98 10.08
N GLY A 40 -4.01 1.76 11.11
CA GLY A 40 -2.69 2.38 11.26
C GLY A 40 -1.75 1.99 10.14
N LEU A 41 -1.61 0.68 9.88
CA LEU A 41 -0.75 0.16 8.82
C LEU A 41 -1.18 0.65 7.44
N LEU A 42 -2.48 0.61 7.13
CA LEU A 42 -3.02 1.14 5.89
C LEU A 42 -2.70 2.64 5.72
N THR A 43 -2.87 3.43 6.79
CA THR A 43 -2.56 4.87 6.75
C THR A 43 -1.08 5.09 6.42
N GLN A 44 -0.18 4.37 7.10
CA GLN A 44 1.27 4.46 6.85
C GLN A 44 1.63 4.07 5.41
N ILE A 45 1.07 2.97 4.88
CA ILE A 45 1.28 2.56 3.49
C ILE A 45 0.78 3.63 2.52
N MET A 46 -0.36 4.25 2.80
CA MET A 46 -0.94 5.29 1.94
C MET A 46 -0.19 6.62 2.02
N GLU A 47 0.43 6.96 3.14
CA GLU A 47 1.24 8.16 3.31
C GLU A 47 2.58 8.08 2.55
N ASN A 48 3.04 6.87 2.22
CA ASN A 48 4.17 6.68 1.31
C ASN A 48 3.73 6.90 -0.14
N PHE A 49 4.32 7.90 -0.80
CA PHE A 49 4.09 8.15 -2.22
C PHE A 49 4.66 7.00 -3.04
N SER A 50 3.84 6.37 -3.86
CA SER A 50 4.22 5.19 -4.65
C SER A 50 3.50 5.12 -6.00
N VAL A 51 3.49 6.24 -6.73
CA VAL A 51 3.04 6.22 -8.13
C VAL A 51 3.99 5.32 -8.92
N SER A 52 3.47 4.59 -9.92
CA SER A 52 4.25 3.66 -10.76
C SER A 52 5.59 4.25 -11.18
N ASP A 53 6.64 3.47 -11.12
CA ASP A 53 8.07 3.85 -11.26
C ASP A 53 8.65 4.69 -10.10
N HIS A 54 7.88 4.92 -9.02
CA HIS A 54 8.31 5.64 -7.81
C HIS A 54 7.98 4.89 -6.50
N GLU A 55 7.69 3.61 -6.57
CA GLU A 55 7.34 2.74 -5.44
C GLU A 55 8.53 2.32 -4.58
N GLY A 56 9.76 2.54 -5.04
CA GLY A 56 10.99 2.12 -4.35
C GLY A 56 11.02 2.43 -2.86
N PRO A 57 10.75 3.68 -2.41
CA PRO A 57 10.71 4.01 -0.98
C PRO A 57 9.69 3.19 -0.17
N LEU A 58 8.48 2.95 -0.70
CA LEU A 58 7.51 2.09 -0.04
C LEU A 58 7.98 0.63 -0.03
N THR A 59 8.63 0.19 -1.10
CA THR A 59 9.22 -1.16 -1.18
C THR A 59 10.29 -1.37 -0.12
N ASP A 60 11.14 -0.36 0.15
CA ASP A 60 12.14 -0.39 1.20
C ASP A 60 11.50 -0.60 2.58
N GLU A 61 10.39 0.10 2.87
CA GLU A 61 9.66 -0.03 4.13
C GLU A 61 8.98 -1.39 4.27
N VAL A 62 8.36 -1.90 3.20
CA VAL A 62 7.74 -3.24 3.19
C VAL A 62 8.80 -4.32 3.41
N GLU A 63 9.95 -4.21 2.76
CA GLU A 63 11.06 -5.14 2.97
C GLU A 63 11.56 -5.10 4.42
N ALA A 64 11.75 -3.91 4.99
CA ALA A 64 12.19 -3.73 6.36
C ALA A 64 11.17 -4.34 7.35
N PHE A 65 9.89 -4.03 7.18
CA PHE A 65 8.79 -4.55 7.99
C PHE A 65 8.71 -6.08 7.98
N LEU A 66 8.87 -6.69 6.81
CA LEU A 66 8.84 -8.15 6.66
C LEU A 66 10.09 -8.81 7.26
N ASN A 67 11.26 -8.16 7.18
CA ASN A 67 12.51 -8.66 7.77
C ASN A 67 12.49 -8.69 9.31
N GLU A 68 11.59 -7.94 9.97
CA GLU A 68 11.39 -8.00 11.41
C GLU A 68 10.69 -9.30 11.86
N GLN A 69 10.10 -10.07 10.92
CA GLN A 69 9.36 -11.27 11.23
C GLN A 69 10.28 -12.50 11.14
N GLU A 70 10.70 -13.07 12.28
CA GLU A 70 11.67 -14.17 12.39
C GLU A 70 11.28 -15.43 11.60
N HIS A 71 9.97 -15.63 11.34
CA HIS A 71 9.45 -16.80 10.62
C HIS A 71 9.42 -16.65 9.11
N LEU A 72 9.81 -15.48 8.60
CA LEU A 72 9.83 -15.16 7.17
C LEU A 72 11.25 -15.23 6.60
N THR A 73 11.36 -15.72 5.38
CA THR A 73 12.52 -15.53 4.52
C THR A 73 12.17 -14.50 3.47
N VAL A 74 12.79 -13.33 3.54
CA VAL A 74 12.52 -12.20 2.64
C VAL A 74 13.55 -12.13 1.54
N ARG A 75 13.10 -11.87 0.33
CA ARG A 75 13.95 -11.66 -0.86
C ARG A 75 13.39 -10.50 -1.66
N ARG A 76 14.30 -9.67 -2.19
CA ARG A 76 13.93 -8.54 -3.05
C ARG A 76 14.58 -8.65 -4.43
N HIS A 77 13.85 -8.22 -5.45
CA HIS A 77 14.36 -8.04 -6.79
C HIS A 77 13.74 -6.77 -7.40
N GLY A 78 14.53 -5.71 -7.52
CA GLY A 78 14.01 -4.38 -7.88
C GLY A 78 12.98 -3.91 -6.85
N ASP A 79 11.78 -3.58 -7.30
CA ASP A 79 10.67 -3.18 -6.44
C ASP A 79 9.68 -4.33 -6.16
N THR A 80 10.12 -5.56 -6.34
CA THR A 80 9.37 -6.76 -5.96
C THR A 80 9.96 -7.38 -4.69
N VAL A 81 9.14 -7.53 -3.65
CA VAL A 81 9.47 -8.21 -2.40
C VAL A 81 8.71 -9.53 -2.31
N VAL A 82 9.40 -10.60 -1.97
CA VAL A 82 8.82 -11.91 -1.73
C VAL A 82 9.19 -12.37 -0.33
N ALA A 83 8.19 -12.56 0.52
CA ALA A 83 8.37 -13.15 1.84
C ALA A 83 7.74 -14.55 1.87
N SER A 84 8.41 -15.52 2.44
CA SER A 84 7.94 -16.91 2.49
C SER A 84 8.19 -17.55 3.84
N THR A 85 7.24 -18.39 4.26
CA THR A 85 7.39 -19.29 5.40
C THR A 85 7.94 -20.64 4.93
N ASP A 86 8.56 -21.39 5.83
CA ASP A 86 8.90 -22.80 5.63
C ASP A 86 8.42 -23.65 6.81
N PHE A 87 7.15 -24.07 6.76
CA PHE A 87 6.53 -24.93 7.76
C PHE A 87 6.50 -26.41 7.33
N GLY A 88 7.26 -26.81 6.30
CA GLY A 88 7.31 -28.19 5.80
C GLY A 88 5.97 -28.69 5.25
N LYS A 89 5.06 -27.82 4.83
CA LYS A 89 3.76 -28.22 4.28
C LYS A 89 3.87 -28.53 2.78
N PRO A 90 3.10 -29.50 2.27
CA PRO A 90 3.17 -29.88 0.86
C PRO A 90 2.53 -28.84 -0.09
N SER A 91 1.65 -28.00 0.43
CA SER A 91 0.96 -26.96 -0.34
C SER A 91 1.34 -25.58 0.16
N ARG A 92 1.36 -24.60 -0.76
CA ARG A 92 1.58 -23.18 -0.46
C ARG A 92 0.38 -22.37 -0.92
N VAL A 93 0.10 -21.30 -0.18
CA VAL A 93 -0.79 -20.22 -0.60
C VAL A 93 0.10 -19.04 -0.95
N ILE A 94 -0.20 -18.39 -2.06
CA ILE A 94 0.48 -17.15 -2.47
C ILE A 94 -0.53 -16.03 -2.31
N LEU A 95 -0.17 -15.02 -1.52
CA LEU A 95 -0.86 -13.73 -1.48
C LEU A 95 -0.03 -12.80 -2.36
N ALA A 96 -0.68 -12.11 -3.28
CA ALA A 96 0.00 -11.22 -4.21
C ALA A 96 -0.72 -9.89 -4.30
N GLY A 97 0.05 -8.80 -4.29
CA GLY A 97 -0.42 -7.43 -4.37
C GLY A 97 0.55 -6.55 -5.17
N HIS A 98 0.22 -5.27 -5.28
CA HIS A 98 1.08 -4.26 -5.88
C HIS A 98 1.13 -3.01 -5.00
N LEU A 99 2.31 -2.44 -4.87
CA LEU A 99 2.56 -1.25 -4.03
C LEU A 99 2.35 0.05 -4.80
N ASP A 100 2.44 -0.02 -6.13
CA ASP A 100 2.29 1.15 -6.98
C ASP A 100 0.83 1.61 -7.11
N THR A 101 0.68 2.85 -7.48
CA THR A 101 -0.60 3.47 -7.78
C THR A 101 -0.53 4.25 -9.09
N VAL A 102 -1.68 4.46 -9.71
CA VAL A 102 -1.79 5.47 -10.78
C VAL A 102 -1.54 6.89 -10.23
N PRO A 103 -1.27 7.88 -11.09
CA PRO A 103 -0.99 9.24 -10.65
C PRO A 103 -2.04 9.82 -9.70
N VAL A 104 -1.59 10.62 -8.75
CA VAL A 104 -2.45 11.33 -7.79
C VAL A 104 -3.18 12.50 -8.48
N ILE A 105 -4.45 12.70 -8.11
CA ILE A 105 -5.29 13.81 -8.57
C ILE A 105 -5.99 14.38 -7.33
N ASP A 106 -5.35 15.32 -6.66
CA ASP A 106 -5.83 15.99 -5.44
C ASP A 106 -6.24 15.06 -4.27
N ASN A 107 -5.86 13.77 -4.36
CA ASN A 107 -6.19 12.71 -3.42
C ASN A 107 -4.94 12.14 -2.71
N PHE A 108 -3.94 12.98 -2.50
CA PHE A 108 -2.75 12.72 -1.70
C PHE A 108 -2.32 14.02 -0.98
N PRO A 109 -1.88 13.97 0.29
CA PRO A 109 -1.83 12.81 1.17
C PRO A 109 -3.21 12.26 1.54
N PRO A 110 -3.28 11.02 2.07
CA PRO A 110 -4.54 10.45 2.53
C PRO A 110 -5.14 11.24 3.70
N LYS A 111 -6.45 11.12 3.89
CA LYS A 111 -7.18 11.77 4.99
C LYS A 111 -8.22 10.84 5.58
N TRP A 112 -8.35 10.87 6.89
CA TRP A 112 -9.52 10.34 7.55
C TRP A 112 -10.65 11.38 7.50
N LEU A 113 -11.75 11.03 6.86
CA LEU A 113 -12.97 11.83 6.76
C LEU A 113 -13.92 11.44 7.87
N GLU A 114 -14.48 12.44 8.54
CA GLU A 114 -15.49 12.22 9.57
C GLU A 114 -16.87 12.00 8.94
N PRO A 115 -17.81 11.35 9.65
CA PRO A 115 -19.18 11.20 9.17
C PRO A 115 -19.79 12.54 8.71
N GLY A 116 -20.39 12.54 7.52
CA GLY A 116 -20.99 13.73 6.92
C GLY A 116 -20.04 14.61 6.11
N ASP A 117 -18.75 14.24 5.98
CA ASP A 117 -17.84 14.95 5.09
C ASP A 117 -18.31 14.85 3.62
N SER A 118 -18.27 15.97 2.91
CA SER A 118 -18.75 16.08 1.54
C SER A 118 -17.96 15.27 0.50
N LEU A 119 -16.77 14.80 0.85
CA LEU A 119 -15.97 13.90 0.02
C LEU A 119 -16.43 12.44 0.13
N ILE A 120 -17.23 12.11 1.13
CA ILE A 120 -17.79 10.76 1.28
C ILE A 120 -18.95 10.61 0.29
N ARG A 121 -18.85 9.61 -0.59
CA ARG A 121 -19.90 9.31 -1.56
C ARG A 121 -21.18 8.92 -0.86
N GLU A 122 -22.32 9.32 -1.42
CA GLU A 122 -23.64 9.12 -0.83
C GLU A 122 -23.93 7.63 -0.49
N GLU A 123 -23.50 6.71 -1.36
CA GLU A 123 -23.71 5.28 -1.14
C GLU A 123 -22.94 4.77 0.09
N ILE A 124 -21.74 5.32 0.34
CA ILE A 124 -20.92 4.97 1.51
C ILE A 124 -21.53 5.60 2.76
N ALA A 125 -21.88 6.87 2.70
CA ALA A 125 -22.52 7.58 3.81
C ALA A 125 -23.87 6.94 4.22
N HIS A 126 -24.62 6.40 3.25
CA HIS A 126 -25.85 5.69 3.54
C HIS A 126 -25.64 4.31 4.18
N ALA A 127 -24.63 3.56 3.71
CA ALA A 127 -24.34 2.22 4.23
C ALA A 127 -23.61 2.26 5.59
N HIS A 128 -22.83 3.32 5.84
CA HIS A 128 -21.94 3.47 6.99
C HIS A 128 -22.04 4.90 7.57
N PRO A 129 -23.20 5.31 8.09
CA PRO A 129 -23.46 6.71 8.46
C PRO A 129 -22.64 7.22 9.64
N GLU A 130 -22.14 6.32 10.49
CA GLU A 130 -21.34 6.66 11.69
C GLU A 130 -19.85 6.37 11.52
N ASP A 131 -19.44 5.78 10.38
CA ASP A 131 -18.07 5.36 10.18
C ASP A 131 -17.21 6.47 9.58
N ARG A 132 -15.96 6.55 10.04
CA ARG A 132 -14.93 7.33 9.38
C ARG A 132 -14.47 6.64 8.11
N VAL A 133 -14.11 7.41 7.10
CA VAL A 133 -13.66 6.90 5.81
C VAL A 133 -12.22 7.35 5.56
N LEU A 134 -11.31 6.40 5.29
CA LEU A 134 -9.98 6.75 4.80
C LEU A 134 -10.05 7.05 3.31
N TRP A 135 -9.83 8.29 2.97
CA TRP A 135 -9.84 8.79 1.60
C TRP A 135 -8.42 9.05 1.09
N GLY A 136 -8.11 8.57 -0.10
CA GLY A 136 -6.80 8.82 -0.71
C GLY A 136 -6.48 7.87 -1.86
N ARG A 137 -5.42 8.19 -2.60
CA ARG A 137 -4.93 7.34 -3.70
C ARG A 137 -4.46 5.99 -3.17
N GLY A 138 -4.93 4.90 -3.82
CA GLY A 138 -4.57 3.53 -3.46
C GLY A 138 -5.41 2.92 -2.33
N ALA A 139 -6.34 3.65 -1.69
CA ALA A 139 -7.12 3.14 -0.56
C ALA A 139 -7.81 1.79 -0.88
N THR A 140 -8.41 1.66 -2.06
CA THR A 140 -9.11 0.45 -2.50
C THR A 140 -8.33 -0.39 -3.50
N ASP A 141 -7.34 0.17 -4.18
CA ASP A 141 -6.54 -0.50 -5.21
C ASP A 141 -5.05 -0.13 -5.04
N MET A 142 -4.31 -0.98 -4.29
CA MET A 142 -4.86 -2.04 -3.46
C MET A 142 -4.26 -2.04 -2.05
N LYS A 143 -3.84 -0.87 -1.55
CA LYS A 143 -3.13 -0.70 -0.27
C LYS A 143 -3.89 -1.24 0.94
N ALA A 144 -5.25 -1.25 0.89
CA ALA A 144 -6.03 -1.91 1.95
C ALA A 144 -5.79 -3.42 1.98
N SER A 145 -5.69 -4.06 0.80
CA SER A 145 -5.35 -5.48 0.71
C SER A 145 -3.91 -5.74 1.14
N ASP A 146 -2.98 -4.84 0.76
CA ASP A 146 -1.58 -4.94 1.19
C ASP A 146 -1.47 -4.85 2.71
N ALA A 147 -2.19 -3.94 3.36
CA ALA A 147 -2.22 -3.84 4.82
C ALA A 147 -2.70 -5.14 5.49
N VAL A 148 -3.72 -5.79 4.91
CA VAL A 148 -4.21 -7.08 5.42
C VAL A 148 -3.19 -8.21 5.19
N MET A 149 -2.47 -8.19 4.07
CA MET A 149 -1.45 -9.21 3.78
C MET A 149 -0.20 -9.06 4.65
N LEU A 150 0.14 -7.83 5.05
CA LEU A 150 1.28 -7.53 5.93
C LEU A 150 0.96 -7.74 7.42
N TYR A 151 -0.33 -7.67 7.83
CA TYR A 151 -0.80 -7.90 9.20
C TYR A 151 -0.75 -9.38 9.58
#